data_133e25ca628fda2d0cd0365ac23b6abb
#
_entry.id   133e25ca628fda2d0cd0365ac23b6abb
#
_cell.length_a   1.000
_cell.length_b   1.000
_cell.length_c   1.000
_cell.angle_alpha   90.00
_cell.angle_beta   90.00
_cell.angle_gamma   90.00
#
_symmetry.space_group_name_H-M   'P 1'
#
loop_
_entity.id
_entity.type
_entity.pdbx_description
1 polymer ?
#
loop_
_entity_poly.entity_id
_entity_poly.type
_entity_poly.pdbx_seq_one_letter_code
_entity_poly.pdbx_strand_id
1 'polypeptide(L)'
;ILVGENGAGKSALAKVILGAYKAEEGEITFEGEKVKFNGTKDALEKGIVAVYQEFTLVPYISVAQNIFLNREYKTKLGLIDHKRMEDEARELLKSLNCEYIDVKSYVKNLSVAEQQMVEIAKALSFKPRVMVFDEPTATLSEREVDSLFAQIHRLKSEGIGIIYVSHRMQEFPRSEE
;
A
#
# COMPACT_ATOMS: atom_id res chain seq x y z
N ILE A 1 -1.32 13.77 -7.40
CA ILE A 1 -1.50 14.16 -5.98
C ILE A 1 -2.88 14.74 -5.77
N LEU A 2 -3.48 14.44 -4.61
CA LEU A 2 -4.71 15.04 -4.11
C LEU A 2 -4.37 15.84 -2.83
N VAL A 3 -4.26 17.17 -2.95
CA VAL A 3 -3.94 18.07 -1.84
C VAL A 3 -5.13 18.97 -1.56
N GLY A 4 -5.36 19.30 -0.29
CA GLY A 4 -6.42 20.22 0.14
C GLY A 4 -6.60 20.18 1.64
N GLU A 5 -7.38 21.12 2.18
CA GLU A 5 -7.68 21.18 3.61
C GLU A 5 -8.47 19.98 4.12
N ASN A 6 -8.50 19.80 5.44
CA ASN A 6 -9.32 18.76 6.06
C ASN A 6 -10.80 19.01 5.71
N GLY A 7 -11.52 17.92 5.35
CA GLY A 7 -12.90 18.04 4.91
C GLY A 7 -13.12 18.34 3.42
N ALA A 8 -12.07 18.58 2.63
CA ALA A 8 -12.19 18.85 1.17
C ALA A 8 -12.61 17.63 0.31
N GLY A 9 -12.94 16.50 0.92
CA GLY A 9 -13.43 15.31 0.20
C GLY A 9 -12.34 14.38 -0.35
N LYS A 10 -11.05 14.63 -0.08
CA LYS A 10 -9.93 13.81 -0.60
C LYS A 10 -10.05 12.32 -0.26
N SER A 11 -10.22 12.00 1.02
CA SER A 11 -10.38 10.61 1.47
C SER A 11 -11.69 9.99 0.99
N ALA A 12 -12.75 10.80 0.77
CA ALA A 12 -13.99 10.33 0.15
C ALA A 12 -13.73 9.90 -1.30
N LEU A 13 -13.02 10.73 -2.08
CA LEU A 13 -12.63 10.40 -3.45
C LEU A 13 -11.72 9.16 -3.50
N ALA A 14 -10.73 9.05 -2.59
CA ALA A 14 -9.91 7.86 -2.48
C ALA A 14 -10.75 6.60 -2.21
N LYS A 15 -11.73 6.67 -1.30
CA LYS A 15 -12.66 5.57 -1.00
C LYS A 15 -13.55 5.20 -2.19
N VAL A 16 -13.93 6.16 -3.04
CA VAL A 16 -14.65 5.88 -4.30
C VAL A 16 -13.74 5.14 -5.28
N ILE A 17 -12.50 5.59 -5.47
CA ILE A 17 -11.51 4.94 -6.35
C ILE A 17 -11.21 3.51 -5.87
N LEU A 18 -11.16 3.30 -4.57
CA LEU A 18 -10.94 1.98 -3.95
C LEU A 18 -12.20 1.11 -3.90
N GLY A 19 -13.34 1.60 -4.40
CA GLY A 19 -14.60 0.87 -4.39
C GLY A 19 -15.25 0.71 -3.00
N ALA A 20 -14.72 1.40 -1.97
CA ALA A 20 -15.32 1.37 -0.63
C ALA A 20 -16.62 2.20 -0.57
N TYR A 21 -16.71 3.26 -1.38
CA TYR A 21 -17.92 4.06 -1.57
C TYR A 21 -18.37 3.98 -3.02
N LYS A 22 -19.68 4.01 -3.25
CA LYS A 22 -20.23 4.13 -4.60
C LYS A 22 -20.15 5.59 -5.04
N ALA A 23 -19.76 5.82 -6.29
CA ALA A 23 -19.92 7.13 -6.91
C ALA A 23 -21.42 7.41 -7.06
N GLU A 24 -21.88 8.56 -6.55
CA GLU A 24 -23.26 9.03 -6.72
C GLU A 24 -23.47 9.57 -8.12
N GLU A 25 -22.47 10.32 -8.63
CA GLU A 25 -22.47 10.92 -9.98
C GLU A 25 -21.06 10.78 -10.59
N GLY A 26 -20.98 10.97 -11.92
CA GLY A 26 -19.74 10.86 -12.65
C GLY A 26 -19.40 9.43 -13.09
N GLU A 27 -18.18 9.26 -13.60
CA GLU A 27 -17.68 7.96 -14.07
C GLU A 27 -16.21 7.78 -13.71
N ILE A 28 -15.83 6.53 -13.51
CA ILE A 28 -14.43 6.14 -13.33
C ILE A 28 -13.97 5.48 -14.63
N THR A 29 -12.86 5.98 -15.18
CA THR A 29 -12.19 5.35 -16.32
C THR A 29 -10.85 4.78 -15.84
N PHE A 30 -10.62 3.51 -16.09
CA PHE A 30 -9.38 2.82 -15.77
C PHE A 30 -8.83 2.15 -17.04
N GLU A 31 -7.61 2.53 -17.45
CA GLU A 31 -6.98 2.05 -18.69
C GLU A 31 -7.84 2.25 -19.95
N GLY A 32 -8.57 3.34 -20.02
CA GLY A 32 -9.44 3.69 -21.14
C GLY A 32 -10.83 3.04 -21.11
N GLU A 33 -11.09 2.15 -20.17
CA GLU A 33 -12.39 1.50 -19.99
C GLU A 33 -13.17 2.11 -18.83
N LYS A 34 -14.48 2.30 -19.01
CA LYS A 34 -15.37 2.68 -17.91
C LYS A 34 -15.50 1.52 -16.94
N VAL A 35 -15.23 1.77 -15.66
CA VAL A 35 -15.34 0.79 -14.61
C VAL A 35 -16.33 1.23 -13.53
N LYS A 36 -16.98 0.26 -12.91
CA LYS A 36 -17.84 0.47 -11.76
C LYS A 36 -17.50 -0.54 -10.70
N PHE A 37 -17.14 -0.05 -9.52
CA PHE A 37 -16.83 -0.90 -8.38
C PHE A 37 -18.06 -1.06 -7.48
N ASN A 38 -18.42 -2.29 -7.14
CA ASN A 38 -19.47 -2.62 -6.18
C ASN A 38 -18.89 -2.89 -4.78
N GLY A 39 -17.56 -2.93 -4.67
CA GLY A 39 -16.83 -3.14 -3.43
C GLY A 39 -15.32 -3.05 -3.65
N THR A 40 -14.57 -3.04 -2.55
CA THR A 40 -13.10 -2.96 -2.57
C THR A 40 -12.44 -4.15 -3.29
N LYS A 41 -13.12 -5.29 -3.32
CA LYS A 41 -12.65 -6.47 -4.05
C LYS A 41 -12.54 -6.22 -5.56
N ASP A 42 -13.52 -5.52 -6.14
CA ASP A 42 -13.53 -5.22 -7.58
C ASP A 42 -12.35 -4.32 -7.94
N ALA A 43 -12.06 -3.30 -7.12
CA ALA A 43 -10.91 -2.42 -7.30
C ALA A 43 -9.59 -3.18 -7.16
N LEU A 44 -9.49 -4.06 -6.16
CA LEU A 44 -8.33 -4.91 -5.93
C LEU A 44 -8.07 -5.86 -7.12
N GLU A 45 -9.10 -6.48 -7.69
CA GLU A 45 -9.01 -7.35 -8.87
C GLU A 45 -8.55 -6.58 -10.13
N LYS A 46 -8.83 -5.28 -10.22
CA LYS A 46 -8.28 -4.39 -11.25
C LYS A 46 -6.85 -3.92 -10.94
N GLY A 47 -6.28 -4.29 -9.78
CA GLY A 47 -4.95 -3.90 -9.37
C GLY A 47 -4.87 -2.52 -8.72
N ILE A 48 -5.96 -2.01 -8.15
CA ILE A 48 -5.96 -0.77 -7.35
C ILE A 48 -5.87 -1.16 -5.88
N VAL A 49 -4.79 -0.75 -5.23
CA VAL A 49 -4.47 -1.14 -3.84
C VAL A 49 -4.24 0.11 -3.00
N ALA A 50 -4.69 0.08 -1.74
CA ALA A 50 -4.46 1.17 -0.79
C ALA A 50 -3.35 0.87 0.21
N VAL A 51 -2.63 1.92 0.59
CA VAL A 51 -1.83 2.03 1.81
C VAL A 51 -2.50 3.10 2.66
N TYR A 52 -3.06 2.69 3.79
CA TYR A 52 -3.85 3.56 4.67
C TYR A 52 -2.97 4.26 5.70
N GLN A 53 -3.50 5.35 6.28
CA GLN A 53 -2.90 6.07 7.39
C GLN A 53 -2.76 5.19 8.64
N GLU A 54 -3.78 4.39 8.95
CA GLU A 54 -3.75 3.42 10.04
C GLU A 54 -3.23 2.08 9.53
N PHE A 55 -2.28 1.49 10.26
CA PHE A 55 -1.74 0.18 9.90
C PHE A 55 -2.80 -0.91 9.96
N THR A 56 -2.85 -1.74 8.92
CA THR A 56 -3.71 -2.92 8.85
C THR A 56 -2.97 -4.19 9.27
N LEU A 57 -1.76 -4.03 9.84
CA LEU A 57 -0.91 -5.14 10.26
C LEU A 57 -1.38 -5.73 11.59
N VAL A 58 -1.30 -7.04 11.69
CA VAL A 58 -1.56 -7.79 12.93
C VAL A 58 -0.28 -7.88 13.75
N PRO A 59 -0.24 -7.31 14.98
CA PRO A 59 1.02 -7.15 15.73
C PRO A 59 1.71 -8.45 16.12
N TYR A 60 0.96 -9.51 16.35
CA TYR A 60 1.42 -10.77 16.94
C TYR A 60 1.66 -11.90 15.93
N ILE A 61 1.69 -11.59 14.64
CA ILE A 61 2.12 -12.52 13.60
C ILE A 61 3.35 -11.95 12.88
N SER A 62 4.07 -12.80 12.13
CA SER A 62 5.29 -12.39 11.46
C SER A 62 5.04 -11.42 10.30
N VAL A 63 6.10 -10.74 9.86
CA VAL A 63 6.10 -9.88 8.67
C VAL A 63 5.60 -10.68 7.45
N ALA A 64 6.16 -11.86 7.19
CA ALA A 64 5.73 -12.71 6.07
C ALA A 64 4.26 -13.09 6.16
N GLN A 65 3.76 -13.42 7.36
CA GLN A 65 2.35 -13.73 7.57
C GLN A 65 1.44 -12.51 7.36
N ASN A 66 1.89 -11.31 7.74
CA ASN A 66 1.14 -10.07 7.48
C ASN A 66 1.04 -9.75 5.99
N ILE A 67 2.16 -9.88 5.24
CA ILE A 67 2.20 -9.61 3.81
C ILE A 67 1.21 -10.50 3.04
N PHE A 68 1.09 -11.77 3.42
CA PHE A 68 0.23 -12.74 2.73
C PHE A 68 -1.04 -13.10 3.50
N LEU A 69 -1.45 -12.29 4.47
CA LEU A 69 -2.65 -12.54 5.28
C LEU A 69 -3.90 -12.73 4.38
N ASN A 70 -4.64 -13.81 4.64
CA ASN A 70 -5.79 -14.29 3.84
C ASN A 70 -5.45 -14.69 2.40
N ARG A 71 -4.16 -14.85 2.06
CA ARG A 71 -3.68 -15.30 0.74
C ARG A 71 -2.48 -16.21 0.88
N GLU A 72 -2.43 -16.96 1.97
CA GLU A 72 -1.33 -17.84 2.32
C GLU A 72 -1.10 -18.86 1.22
N TYR A 73 0.17 -19.06 0.84
CA TYR A 73 0.55 -20.13 -0.05
C TYR A 73 0.29 -21.48 0.61
N LYS A 74 -0.18 -22.45 -0.19
CA LYS A 74 -0.45 -23.82 0.29
C LYS A 74 0.48 -24.81 -0.37
N THR A 75 0.94 -25.79 0.39
CA THR A 75 1.64 -26.96 -0.09
C THR A 75 0.67 -27.87 -0.88
N LYS A 76 1.21 -28.88 -1.55
CA LYS A 76 0.40 -29.90 -2.24
C LYS A 76 -0.56 -30.66 -1.29
N LEU A 77 -0.26 -30.69 0.00
CA LEU A 77 -1.08 -31.32 1.04
C LEU A 77 -2.10 -30.36 1.69
N GLY A 78 -2.21 -29.11 1.17
CA GLY A 78 -3.14 -28.11 1.68
C GLY A 78 -2.70 -27.37 2.94
N LEU A 79 -1.51 -27.64 3.48
CA LEU A 79 -0.92 -26.92 4.62
C LEU A 79 -0.32 -25.59 4.16
N ILE A 80 -0.20 -24.63 5.10
CA ILE A 80 0.43 -23.33 4.82
C ILE A 80 1.92 -23.55 4.50
N ASP A 81 2.38 -22.98 3.37
CA ASP A 81 3.77 -23.01 2.95
C ASP A 81 4.50 -21.77 3.48
N HIS A 82 4.90 -21.85 4.75
CA HIS A 82 5.62 -20.77 5.42
C HIS A 82 6.93 -20.41 4.73
N LYS A 83 7.65 -21.41 4.22
CA LYS A 83 8.93 -21.17 3.55
C LYS A 83 8.75 -20.31 2.31
N ARG A 84 7.78 -20.66 1.47
CA ARG A 84 7.48 -19.87 0.28
C ARG A 84 7.03 -18.46 0.62
N MET A 85 6.20 -18.28 1.66
CA MET A 85 5.80 -16.95 2.14
C MET A 85 6.99 -16.12 2.58
N GLU A 86 7.93 -16.72 3.34
CA GLU A 86 9.14 -16.05 3.79
C GLU A 86 10.05 -15.66 2.62
N ASP A 87 10.24 -16.54 1.64
CA ASP A 87 11.08 -16.28 0.47
C ASP A 87 10.50 -15.15 -0.39
N GLU A 88 9.21 -15.19 -0.70
CA GLU A 88 8.51 -14.13 -1.45
C GLU A 88 8.50 -12.79 -0.67
N ALA A 89 8.33 -12.83 0.66
CA ALA A 89 8.39 -11.63 1.50
C ALA A 89 9.78 -10.97 1.47
N ARG A 90 10.87 -11.77 1.48
CA ARG A 90 12.24 -11.25 1.33
C ARG A 90 12.44 -10.55 0.00
N GLU A 91 11.97 -11.12 -1.09
CA GLU A 91 12.08 -10.49 -2.41
C GLU A 91 11.29 -9.17 -2.48
N LEU A 92 10.10 -9.10 -1.88
CA LEU A 92 9.34 -7.85 -1.79
C LEU A 92 10.08 -6.79 -0.96
N LEU A 93 10.59 -7.14 0.23
CA LEU A 93 11.36 -6.20 1.06
C LEU A 93 12.66 -5.78 0.39
N LYS A 94 13.34 -6.68 -0.31
CA LYS A 94 14.53 -6.39 -1.11
C LYS A 94 14.21 -5.38 -2.22
N SER A 95 13.08 -5.54 -2.89
CA SER A 95 12.64 -4.57 -3.89
C SER A 95 12.40 -3.17 -3.32
N LEU A 96 12.21 -3.04 -2.01
CA LEU A 96 12.07 -1.78 -1.28
C LEU A 96 13.38 -1.33 -0.57
N ASN A 97 14.52 -2.00 -0.81
CA ASN A 97 15.78 -1.80 -0.08
C ASN A 97 15.62 -1.94 1.45
N CYS A 98 14.77 -2.87 1.87
CA CYS A 98 14.41 -3.13 3.28
C CYS A 98 14.83 -4.54 3.72
N GLU A 99 15.93 -5.09 3.21
CA GLU A 99 16.46 -6.42 3.55
C GLU A 99 16.84 -6.57 5.03
N TYR A 100 17.00 -5.44 5.72
CA TYR A 100 17.28 -5.40 7.16
C TYR A 100 16.06 -5.80 8.00
N ILE A 101 14.84 -5.81 7.43
CA ILE A 101 13.63 -6.26 8.12
C ILE A 101 13.58 -7.80 8.06
N ASP A 102 13.68 -8.45 9.22
CA ASP A 102 13.53 -9.91 9.29
C ASP A 102 12.07 -10.33 9.08
N VAL A 103 11.82 -11.09 8.02
CA VAL A 103 10.48 -11.58 7.64
C VAL A 103 9.82 -12.47 8.70
N LYS A 104 10.61 -13.01 9.66
CA LYS A 104 10.14 -13.83 10.78
C LYS A 104 9.82 -13.02 12.03
N SER A 105 10.28 -11.78 12.10
CA SER A 105 9.99 -10.90 13.23
C SER A 105 8.49 -10.62 13.34
N TYR A 106 7.99 -10.57 14.57
CA TYR A 106 6.62 -10.09 14.82
C TYR A 106 6.53 -8.58 14.56
N VAL A 107 5.46 -8.16 13.92
CA VAL A 107 5.26 -6.74 13.55
C VAL A 107 5.31 -5.81 14.76
N LYS A 108 4.85 -6.23 15.94
CA LYS A 108 4.95 -5.44 17.18
C LYS A 108 6.37 -5.03 17.58
N ASN A 109 7.39 -5.73 17.08
CA ASN A 109 8.81 -5.46 17.39
C ASN A 109 9.44 -4.47 16.40
N LEU A 110 8.72 -4.08 15.36
CA LEU A 110 9.19 -3.16 14.32
C LEU A 110 8.95 -1.70 14.74
N SER A 111 9.82 -0.81 14.30
CA SER A 111 9.58 0.63 14.34
C SER A 111 8.40 1.02 13.43
N VAL A 112 7.86 2.21 13.62
CA VAL A 112 6.76 2.74 12.80
C VAL A 112 7.14 2.79 11.33
N ALA A 113 8.37 3.22 11.02
CA ALA A 113 8.88 3.27 9.64
C ALA A 113 9.00 1.86 9.01
N GLU A 114 9.48 0.87 9.76
CA GLU A 114 9.53 -0.51 9.29
C GLU A 114 8.13 -1.08 9.06
N GLN A 115 7.17 -0.80 9.94
CA GLN A 115 5.77 -1.18 9.75
C GLN A 115 5.21 -0.55 8.47
N GLN A 116 5.52 0.72 8.18
CA GLN A 116 5.12 1.37 6.94
C GLN A 116 5.68 0.65 5.71
N MET A 117 6.96 0.22 5.75
CA MET A 117 7.54 -0.55 4.65
C MET A 117 6.89 -1.92 4.49
N VAL A 118 6.49 -2.55 5.58
CA VAL A 118 5.73 -3.83 5.54
C VAL A 118 4.34 -3.64 4.92
N GLU A 119 3.64 -2.53 5.22
CA GLU A 119 2.36 -2.19 4.55
C GLU A 119 2.54 -2.01 3.05
N ILE A 120 3.62 -1.33 2.62
CA ILE A 120 3.92 -1.16 1.19
C ILE A 120 4.26 -2.52 0.56
N ALA A 121 5.08 -3.36 1.21
CA ALA A 121 5.39 -4.71 0.74
C ALA A 121 4.11 -5.58 0.62
N LYS A 122 3.20 -5.47 1.59
CA LYS A 122 1.87 -6.11 1.55
C LYS A 122 1.06 -5.63 0.35
N ALA A 123 1.02 -4.32 0.09
CA ALA A 123 0.35 -3.76 -1.08
C ALA A 123 0.98 -4.24 -2.39
N LEU A 124 2.32 -4.28 -2.49
CA LEU A 124 3.05 -4.78 -3.67
C LEU A 124 2.82 -6.27 -3.94
N SER A 125 2.57 -7.07 -2.90
CA SER A 125 2.26 -8.50 -3.06
C SER A 125 0.99 -8.78 -3.87
N PHE A 126 0.12 -7.78 -4.05
CA PHE A 126 -1.04 -7.82 -4.95
C PHE A 126 -0.70 -7.48 -6.40
N LYS A 127 0.56 -7.15 -6.72
CA LYS A 127 1.02 -6.70 -8.03
C LYS A 127 0.18 -5.53 -8.56
N PRO A 128 0.14 -4.41 -7.83
CA PRO A 128 -0.74 -3.31 -8.14
C PRO A 128 -0.37 -2.63 -9.47
N ARG A 129 -1.39 -2.11 -10.16
CA ARG A 129 -1.26 -1.16 -11.28
C ARG A 129 -1.36 0.29 -10.78
N VAL A 130 -2.14 0.49 -9.71
CA VAL A 130 -2.30 1.78 -9.04
C VAL A 130 -2.22 1.56 -7.54
N MET A 131 -1.41 2.37 -6.86
CA MET A 131 -1.36 2.45 -5.40
C MET A 131 -1.91 3.79 -4.93
N VAL A 132 -2.83 3.72 -3.97
CA VAL A 132 -3.42 4.88 -3.30
C VAL A 132 -2.81 5.00 -1.92
N PHE A 133 -2.07 6.06 -1.67
CA PHE A 133 -1.51 6.38 -0.35
C PHE A 133 -2.41 7.42 0.32
N ASP A 134 -3.04 7.05 1.44
CA ASP A 134 -3.92 7.93 2.20
C ASP A 134 -3.21 8.39 3.49
N GLU A 135 -2.64 9.60 3.45
CA GLU A 135 -1.86 10.23 4.54
C GLU A 135 -0.76 9.34 5.16
N PRO A 136 0.12 8.71 4.35
CA PRO A 136 1.04 7.68 4.84
C PRO A 136 2.17 8.24 5.73
N THR A 137 2.30 9.55 5.87
CA THR A 137 3.38 10.25 6.60
C THR A 137 2.97 10.77 7.97
N ALA A 138 1.72 10.57 8.39
CA ALA A 138 1.16 11.20 9.58
C ALA A 138 1.99 10.97 10.87
N THR A 139 2.64 9.81 10.98
CA THR A 139 3.40 9.36 12.15
C THR A 139 4.92 9.28 11.92
N LEU A 140 5.39 9.68 10.74
CA LEU A 140 6.78 9.57 10.33
C LEU A 140 7.58 10.84 10.63
N SER A 141 8.85 10.66 10.98
CA SER A 141 9.83 11.77 11.06
C SER A 141 10.23 12.25 9.65
N GLU A 142 10.82 13.44 9.52
CA GLU A 142 11.25 14.01 8.23
C GLU A 142 12.14 13.04 7.41
N ARG A 143 13.10 12.37 8.07
CA ARG A 143 13.99 11.41 7.39
C ARG A 143 13.24 10.18 6.88
N GLU A 144 12.25 9.72 7.63
CA GLU A 144 11.41 8.59 7.25
C GLU A 144 10.47 8.97 6.10
N VAL A 145 9.99 10.22 6.08
CA VAL A 145 9.23 10.79 4.97
C VAL A 145 10.08 10.81 3.70
N ASP A 146 11.33 11.27 3.76
CA ASP A 146 12.24 11.26 2.60
C ASP A 146 12.47 9.83 2.07
N SER A 147 12.65 8.88 2.98
CA SER A 147 12.78 7.46 2.60
C SER A 147 11.53 6.92 1.93
N LEU A 148 10.34 7.26 2.44
CA LEU A 148 9.06 6.86 1.86
C LEU A 148 8.90 7.43 0.44
N PHE A 149 9.18 8.72 0.23
CA PHE A 149 9.10 9.34 -1.09
C PHE A 149 10.08 8.72 -2.09
N ALA A 150 11.30 8.40 -1.67
CA ALA A 150 12.24 7.66 -2.52
C ALA A 150 11.66 6.32 -3.01
N GLN A 151 10.94 5.59 -2.16
CA GLN A 151 10.27 4.36 -2.56
C GLN A 151 9.09 4.65 -3.51
N ILE A 152 8.29 5.67 -3.24
CA ILE A 152 7.16 6.07 -4.10
C ILE A 152 7.66 6.44 -5.50
N HIS A 153 8.73 7.23 -5.62
CA HIS A 153 9.35 7.59 -6.90
C HIS A 153 9.86 6.37 -7.66
N ARG A 154 10.48 5.44 -6.95
CA ARG A 154 10.92 4.18 -7.54
C ARG A 154 9.73 3.38 -8.09
N LEU A 155 8.67 3.17 -7.32
CA LEU A 155 7.46 2.47 -7.75
C LEU A 155 6.81 3.14 -8.98
N LYS A 156 6.78 4.48 -8.99
CA LYS A 156 6.35 5.27 -10.15
C LYS A 156 7.23 4.98 -11.38
N SER A 157 8.56 4.90 -11.21
CA SER A 157 9.49 4.60 -12.32
C SER A 157 9.35 3.16 -12.84
N GLU A 158 8.87 2.24 -12.01
CA GLU A 158 8.53 0.85 -12.38
C GLU A 158 7.17 0.73 -13.08
N GLY A 159 6.46 1.86 -13.29
CA GLY A 159 5.21 1.93 -14.05
C GLY A 159 3.94 1.79 -13.18
N ILE A 160 4.06 1.82 -11.86
CA ILE A 160 2.90 1.80 -10.96
C ILE A 160 2.31 3.22 -10.91
N GLY A 161 1.01 3.36 -11.18
CA GLY A 161 0.29 4.62 -10.98
C GLY A 161 0.20 4.97 -9.50
N ILE A 162 0.53 6.21 -9.13
CA ILE A 162 0.50 6.65 -7.73
C ILE A 162 -0.57 7.71 -7.53
N ILE A 163 -1.49 7.47 -6.62
CA ILE A 163 -2.43 8.47 -6.09
C ILE A 163 -2.01 8.73 -4.65
N TYR A 164 -1.54 9.95 -4.38
CA TYR A 164 -1.07 10.35 -3.06
C TYR A 164 -2.02 11.39 -2.47
N VAL A 165 -2.58 11.09 -1.31
CA VAL A 165 -3.51 11.96 -0.57
C VAL A 165 -2.79 12.51 0.63
N SER A 166 -2.71 13.84 0.76
CA SER A 166 -2.14 14.53 1.92
C SER A 166 -2.85 15.86 2.19
N HIS A 167 -2.82 16.29 3.44
CA HIS A 167 -3.16 17.65 3.82
C HIS A 167 -1.91 18.51 4.06
N ARG A 168 -0.71 17.95 3.97
CA ARG A 168 0.57 18.63 4.20
C ARG A 168 1.10 19.22 2.90
N MET A 169 0.96 20.55 2.75
CA MET A 169 1.44 21.27 1.56
C MET A 169 2.95 21.15 1.33
N GLN A 170 3.73 20.89 2.40
CA GLN A 170 5.19 20.70 2.33
C GLN A 170 5.63 19.42 1.61
N GLU A 171 4.73 18.47 1.45
CA GLU A 171 5.01 17.20 0.76
C GLU A 171 4.83 17.32 -0.76
N PHE A 172 4.21 18.40 -1.23
CA PHE A 172 3.93 18.62 -2.65
C PHE A 172 5.20 18.69 -3.51
N PRO A 173 6.25 19.47 -3.16
CA PRO A 173 7.48 19.51 -3.96
C PRO A 173 8.19 18.15 -4.06
N ARG A 174 8.17 17.36 -2.96
CA ARG A 174 8.80 16.03 -2.90
C ARG A 174 8.14 15.00 -3.82
N SER A 175 6.93 15.23 -4.24
CA SER A 175 6.16 14.29 -5.09
C SER A 175 6.30 14.57 -6.58
N GLU A 176 6.84 15.71 -6.96
CA GLU A 176 7.04 16.11 -8.36
C GLU A 176 8.43 15.75 -8.91
N GLU A 177 9.40 15.49 -8.04
CA GLU A 177 10.75 15.02 -8.41
C GLU A 177 10.72 13.54 -8.82
#